data_55bcea738fdd29507cb33d42586b0db5
#
_entry.id   55bcea738fdd29507cb33d42586b0db5
#
_cell.length_a   1.000
_cell.length_b   1.000
_cell.length_c   1.000
_cell.angle_alpha   90.00
_cell.angle_beta   90.00
_cell.angle_gamma   90.00
#
_symmetry.space_group_name_H-M   'P 1'
#
loop_
_entity.id
_entity.type
_entity.pdbx_description
1 polymer ?
#
loop_
_entity_poly.entity_id
_entity_poly.type
_entity_poly.pdbx_seq_one_letter_code
_entity_poly.pdbx_strand_id
1 'polypeptide(L)'
;MKQRILVAVVGIPLLLAVLCWAPDWATALLLAALSVIAAHELLTAVCGAEKAKRWTALPAVTGALVIAAVYFSGEHYADSPAGTVLRWLIAAAVLALLLASVLTYGRPGALVLQDVCVMAVAGLVIPWAFSCMLQLRMLPHGAGLVLMP
;
A
#
# COMPACT_ATOMS: atom_id res chain seq x y z
N MET A 1 12.64 -7.80 20.08
CA MET A 1 12.10 -6.45 20.35
C MET A 1 13.09 -5.34 19.98
N LYS A 2 14.37 -5.44 20.31
CA LYS A 2 15.39 -4.38 20.02
C LYS A 2 15.52 -4.01 18.53
N GLN A 3 15.46 -4.99 17.62
CA GLN A 3 15.58 -4.72 16.17
C GLN A 3 14.41 -3.87 15.63
N ARG A 4 13.19 -4.09 16.08
CA ARG A 4 12.03 -3.30 15.63
C ARG A 4 12.09 -1.84 16.09
N ILE A 5 12.58 -1.61 17.31
CA ILE A 5 12.78 -0.26 17.86
C ILE A 5 13.88 0.46 17.07
N LEU A 6 14.98 -0.22 16.76
CA LEU A 6 16.09 0.35 16.00
C LEU A 6 15.67 0.72 14.57
N VAL A 7 14.88 -0.13 13.90
CA VAL A 7 14.31 0.16 12.57
C VAL A 7 13.38 1.36 12.64
N ALA A 8 12.57 1.51 13.68
CA ALA A 8 11.69 2.66 13.84
C ALA A 8 12.47 3.95 14.10
N VAL A 9 13.48 3.92 14.96
CA VAL A 9 14.30 5.09 15.33
C VAL A 9 15.14 5.60 14.15
N VAL A 10 15.59 4.72 13.26
CA VAL A 10 16.34 5.10 12.05
C VAL A 10 15.39 5.39 10.89
N GLY A 11 14.33 4.59 10.75
CA GLY A 11 13.39 4.67 9.63
C GLY A 11 12.54 5.94 9.66
N ILE A 12 12.07 6.38 10.82
CA ILE A 12 11.25 7.59 10.93
C ILE A 12 12.03 8.86 10.52
N PRO A 13 13.24 9.14 11.05
CA PRO A 13 14.02 10.30 10.60
C PRO A 13 14.40 10.23 9.12
N LEU A 14 14.74 9.03 8.62
CA LEU A 14 15.05 8.83 7.21
C LEU A 14 13.84 9.13 6.33
N LEU A 15 12.65 8.64 6.72
CA LEU A 15 11.41 8.93 6.02
C LEU A 15 11.12 10.43 5.98
N LEU A 16 11.26 11.12 7.12
CA LEU A 16 11.08 12.57 7.21
C LEU A 16 12.09 13.33 6.36
N ALA A 17 13.36 12.91 6.36
CA ALA A 17 14.38 13.53 5.52
C ALA A 17 14.07 13.39 4.03
N VAL A 18 13.62 12.22 3.59
CA VAL A 18 13.21 11.99 2.19
C VAL A 18 11.96 12.80 1.84
N LEU A 19 10.98 12.86 2.76
CA LEU A 19 9.77 13.66 2.56
C LEU A 19 10.08 15.16 2.42
N CYS A 20 11.12 15.69 3.09
CA CYS A 20 11.45 17.11 3.06
C CYS A 20 12.37 17.51 1.90
N TRP A 21 13.34 16.66 1.55
CA TRP A 21 14.46 17.03 0.67
C TRP A 21 14.48 16.29 -0.65
N ALA A 22 13.87 15.10 -0.75
CA ALA A 22 13.93 14.34 -2.00
C ALA A 22 12.92 14.86 -3.03
N PRO A 23 13.14 14.65 -4.33
CA PRO A 23 12.15 14.94 -5.37
C PRO A 23 10.91 14.04 -5.25
N ASP A 24 9.79 14.47 -5.82
CA ASP A 24 8.48 13.80 -5.68
C ASP A 24 8.49 12.35 -6.15
N TRP A 25 9.24 12.03 -7.22
CA TRP A 25 9.39 10.66 -7.70
C TRP A 25 10.08 9.73 -6.67
N ALA A 26 11.07 10.25 -5.93
CA ALA A 26 11.77 9.47 -4.91
C ALA A 26 10.85 9.21 -3.70
N THR A 27 10.00 10.17 -3.35
CA THR A 27 8.98 9.99 -2.32
C THR A 27 7.95 8.95 -2.73
N ALA A 28 7.45 9.00 -3.97
CA ALA A 28 6.51 8.01 -4.49
C ALA A 28 7.11 6.59 -4.47
N LEU A 29 8.38 6.44 -4.88
CA LEU A 29 9.09 5.18 -4.87
C LEU A 29 9.30 4.64 -3.45
N LEU A 30 9.67 5.50 -2.51
CA LEU A 30 9.85 5.14 -1.10
C LEU A 30 8.52 4.69 -0.48
N LEU A 31 7.42 5.42 -0.71
CA LEU A 31 6.10 5.05 -0.21
C LEU A 31 5.59 3.74 -0.83
N ALA A 32 5.87 3.51 -2.11
CA ALA A 32 5.57 2.24 -2.77
C ALA A 32 6.36 1.07 -2.13
N ALA A 33 7.65 1.25 -1.89
CA ALA A 33 8.47 0.25 -1.22
C ALA A 33 7.98 -0.05 0.20
N LEU A 34 7.65 0.98 0.98
CA LEU A 34 7.09 0.84 2.32
C LEU A 34 5.75 0.12 2.30
N SER A 35 4.88 0.41 1.32
CA SER A 35 3.61 -0.29 1.13
C SER A 35 3.80 -1.79 0.89
N VAL A 36 4.76 -2.16 0.04
CA VAL A 36 5.08 -3.58 -0.24
C VAL A 36 5.60 -4.28 1.02
N ILE A 37 6.50 -3.65 1.76
CA ILE A 37 7.05 -4.20 3.01
C ILE A 37 5.93 -4.36 4.05
N ALA A 38 5.11 -3.33 4.25
CA ALA A 38 4.00 -3.37 5.18
C ALA A 38 2.98 -4.46 4.82
N ALA A 39 2.66 -4.63 3.54
CA ALA A 39 1.80 -5.71 3.07
C ALA A 39 2.38 -7.09 3.37
N HIS A 40 3.68 -7.29 3.13
CA HIS A 40 4.35 -8.55 3.43
C HIS A 40 4.37 -8.86 4.93
N GLU A 41 4.70 -7.88 5.76
CA GLU A 41 4.73 -8.05 7.21
C GLU A 41 3.35 -8.33 7.78
N LEU A 42 2.33 -7.62 7.32
CA LEU A 42 0.95 -7.81 7.76
C LEU A 42 0.44 -9.22 7.41
N LEU A 43 0.66 -9.66 6.17
CA LEU A 43 0.29 -11.01 5.76
C LEU A 43 1.04 -12.08 6.55
N THR A 44 2.32 -11.89 6.76
CA THR A 44 3.16 -12.84 7.52
C THR A 44 2.69 -12.94 8.97
N ALA A 45 2.31 -11.81 9.58
CA ALA A 45 1.85 -11.77 10.96
C ALA A 45 0.49 -12.44 11.18
N VAL A 46 -0.43 -12.31 10.21
CA VAL A 46 -1.82 -12.77 10.37
C VAL A 46 -2.07 -14.11 9.68
N CYS A 47 -1.61 -14.28 8.44
CA CYS A 47 -1.88 -15.48 7.63
C CYS A 47 -0.78 -16.53 7.74
N GLY A 48 0.37 -16.20 8.35
CA GLY A 48 1.55 -17.07 8.45
C GLY A 48 2.46 -17.01 7.22
N ALA A 49 3.73 -17.39 7.42
CA ALA A 49 4.80 -17.21 6.41
C ALA A 49 4.54 -17.95 5.08
N GLU A 50 3.98 -19.16 5.14
CA GLU A 50 3.70 -19.97 3.93
C GLU A 50 2.63 -19.33 3.03
N LYS A 51 1.53 -18.89 3.61
CA LYS A 51 0.46 -18.19 2.87
C LYS A 51 0.93 -16.81 2.39
N ALA A 52 1.65 -16.08 3.24
CA ALA A 52 2.21 -14.78 2.89
C ALA A 52 3.08 -14.91 1.63
N LYS A 53 4.05 -15.83 1.59
CA LYS A 53 4.93 -16.03 0.44
C LYS A 53 4.18 -16.25 -0.87
N ARG A 54 3.05 -16.94 -0.82
CA ARG A 54 2.22 -17.23 -2.00
C ARG A 54 1.36 -16.04 -2.45
N TRP A 55 0.80 -15.29 -1.51
CA TRP A 55 -0.25 -14.32 -1.78
C TRP A 55 0.17 -12.85 -1.64
N THR A 56 1.38 -12.55 -1.13
CA THR A 56 1.86 -11.17 -0.96
C THR A 56 1.98 -10.41 -2.29
N ALA A 57 2.23 -11.10 -3.39
CA ALA A 57 2.41 -10.44 -4.69
C ALA A 57 1.17 -9.61 -5.08
N LEU A 58 -0.03 -10.08 -4.78
CA LEU A 58 -1.26 -9.41 -5.18
C LEU A 58 -1.47 -8.07 -4.45
N PRO A 59 -1.49 -8.00 -3.09
CA PRO A 59 -1.59 -6.72 -2.40
C PRO A 59 -0.38 -5.81 -2.61
N ALA A 60 0.81 -6.36 -2.85
CA ALA A 60 2.00 -5.58 -3.17
C ALA A 60 1.87 -4.87 -4.52
N VAL A 61 1.43 -5.58 -5.56
CA VAL A 61 1.22 -5.01 -6.89
C VAL A 61 0.08 -3.99 -6.88
N THR A 62 -1.06 -4.31 -6.26
CA THR A 62 -2.18 -3.37 -6.15
C THR A 62 -1.77 -2.10 -5.40
N GLY A 63 -1.03 -2.23 -4.31
CA GLY A 63 -0.54 -1.10 -3.53
C GLY A 63 0.43 -0.21 -4.32
N ALA A 64 1.38 -0.82 -5.03
CA ALA A 64 2.31 -0.08 -5.88
C ALA A 64 1.57 0.65 -7.03
N LEU A 65 0.57 0.01 -7.64
CA LEU A 65 -0.25 0.62 -8.69
C LEU A 65 -1.07 1.81 -8.18
N VAL A 66 -1.62 1.73 -6.96
CA VAL A 66 -2.35 2.86 -6.35
C VAL A 66 -1.43 4.07 -6.22
N ILE A 67 -0.23 3.89 -5.66
CA ILE A 67 0.73 4.98 -5.46
C ILE A 67 1.22 5.53 -6.80
N ALA A 68 1.52 4.68 -7.76
CA ALA A 68 1.93 5.10 -9.11
C ALA A 68 0.82 5.89 -9.80
N ALA A 69 -0.43 5.44 -9.74
CA ALA A 69 -1.54 6.15 -10.37
C ALA A 69 -1.78 7.52 -9.75
N VAL A 70 -1.64 7.65 -8.43
CA VAL A 70 -1.72 8.95 -7.75
C VAL A 70 -0.59 9.86 -8.18
N TYR A 71 0.64 9.34 -8.28
CA TYR A 71 1.79 10.10 -8.75
C TYR A 71 1.60 10.65 -10.17
N PHE A 72 1.16 9.81 -11.12
CA PHE A 72 0.96 10.23 -12.51
C PHE A 72 -0.26 11.11 -12.74
N SER A 73 -1.29 11.00 -11.91
CA SER A 73 -2.52 11.79 -12.04
C SER A 73 -2.48 13.13 -11.28
N GLY A 74 -1.55 13.29 -10.33
CA GLY A 74 -1.42 14.50 -9.52
C GLY A 74 -2.69 14.88 -8.76
N GLU A 75 -3.00 16.16 -8.72
CA GLU A 75 -4.19 16.70 -8.02
C GLU A 75 -5.53 16.22 -8.61
N HIS A 76 -5.54 15.83 -9.89
CA HIS A 76 -6.75 15.41 -10.61
C HIS A 76 -6.97 13.88 -10.57
N TYR A 77 -6.34 13.17 -9.65
CA TYR A 77 -6.46 11.71 -9.56
C TYR A 77 -7.91 11.23 -9.50
N ALA A 78 -8.76 11.90 -8.73
CA ALA A 78 -10.16 11.50 -8.54
C ALA A 78 -10.99 11.55 -9.83
N ASP A 79 -10.72 12.54 -10.69
CA ASP A 79 -11.46 12.81 -11.93
C ASP A 79 -10.73 12.29 -13.19
N SER A 80 -9.51 11.77 -13.02
CA SER A 80 -8.73 11.26 -14.14
C SER A 80 -9.26 9.91 -14.65
N PRO A 81 -9.18 9.64 -15.96
CA PRO A 81 -9.53 8.33 -16.50
C PRO A 81 -8.67 7.22 -15.91
N ALA A 82 -7.41 7.51 -15.58
CA ALA A 82 -6.51 6.57 -14.91
C ALA A 82 -7.01 6.22 -13.50
N GLY A 83 -7.46 7.19 -12.72
CA GLY A 83 -8.05 6.96 -11.40
C GLY A 83 -9.34 6.14 -11.46
N THR A 84 -10.15 6.37 -12.49
CA THR A 84 -11.39 5.59 -12.72
C THR A 84 -11.06 4.14 -13.07
N VAL A 85 -10.16 3.91 -14.01
CA VAL A 85 -9.71 2.55 -14.39
C VAL A 85 -9.11 1.83 -13.19
N LEU A 86 -8.27 2.50 -12.39
CA LEU A 86 -7.68 1.89 -11.21
C LEU A 86 -8.73 1.49 -10.17
N ARG A 87 -9.75 2.33 -9.91
CA ARG A 87 -10.87 1.96 -9.01
C ARG A 87 -11.57 0.69 -9.46
N TRP A 88 -11.85 0.55 -10.75
CA TRP A 88 -12.46 -0.66 -11.30
C TRP A 88 -11.53 -1.89 -11.19
N LEU A 89 -10.23 -1.73 -11.45
CA LEU A 89 -9.25 -2.80 -11.28
C LEU A 89 -9.15 -3.27 -9.82
N ILE A 90 -9.18 -2.33 -8.88
CA ILE A 90 -9.18 -2.64 -7.45
C ILE A 90 -10.45 -3.40 -7.06
N ALA A 91 -11.62 -2.91 -7.49
CA ALA A 91 -12.89 -3.58 -7.23
C ALA A 91 -12.90 -5.01 -7.81
N ALA A 92 -12.41 -5.18 -9.04
CA ALA A 92 -12.29 -6.48 -9.66
C ALA A 92 -11.30 -7.40 -8.92
N ALA A 93 -10.18 -6.87 -8.42
CA ALA A 93 -9.20 -7.64 -7.64
C ALA A 93 -9.79 -8.13 -6.31
N VAL A 94 -10.54 -7.27 -5.60
CA VAL A 94 -11.22 -7.65 -4.36
C VAL A 94 -12.28 -8.72 -4.64
N LEU A 95 -13.09 -8.53 -5.69
CA LEU A 95 -14.12 -9.49 -6.10
C LEU A 95 -13.49 -10.84 -6.46
N ALA A 96 -12.38 -10.84 -7.21
CA ALA A 96 -11.64 -12.04 -7.56
C ALA A 96 -11.10 -12.78 -6.34
N LEU A 97 -10.59 -12.06 -5.33
CA LEU A 97 -10.14 -12.65 -4.07
C LEU A 97 -11.28 -13.29 -3.28
N LEU A 98 -12.44 -12.61 -3.21
CA LEU A 98 -13.63 -13.15 -2.57
C LEU A 98 -14.11 -14.41 -3.29
N LEU A 99 -14.16 -14.38 -4.61
CA LEU A 99 -14.53 -15.53 -5.43
C LEU A 99 -13.54 -16.69 -5.24
N ALA A 100 -12.25 -16.41 -5.24
CA ALA A 100 -11.21 -17.42 -4.97
C ALA A 100 -11.37 -18.05 -3.59
N SER A 101 -11.72 -17.27 -2.57
CA SER A 101 -12.01 -17.77 -1.22
C SER A 101 -13.20 -18.75 -1.21
N VAL A 102 -14.27 -18.40 -1.94
CA VAL A 102 -15.46 -19.27 -2.04
C VAL A 102 -15.15 -20.55 -2.82
N LEU A 103 -14.47 -20.43 -3.96
CA LEU A 103 -14.15 -21.58 -4.84
C LEU A 103 -13.13 -22.54 -4.24
N THR A 104 -12.26 -22.06 -3.35
CA THR A 104 -11.26 -22.89 -2.68
C THR A 104 -11.70 -23.39 -1.31
N TYR A 105 -12.91 -23.04 -0.89
CA TYR A 105 -13.47 -23.45 0.39
C TYR A 105 -13.39 -24.97 0.60
N GLY A 106 -12.88 -25.39 1.77
CA GLY A 106 -12.71 -26.80 2.10
C GLY A 106 -11.45 -27.47 1.56
N ARG A 107 -10.61 -26.79 0.79
CA ARG A 107 -9.32 -27.33 0.33
C ARG A 107 -8.18 -27.01 1.30
N PRO A 108 -7.16 -27.87 1.44
CA PRO A 108 -5.97 -27.58 2.24
C PRO A 108 -5.26 -26.34 1.63
N GLY A 109 -5.04 -25.31 2.44
CA GLY A 109 -4.47 -24.03 1.99
C GLY A 109 -5.48 -23.05 1.38
N ALA A 110 -6.79 -23.29 1.54
CA ALA A 110 -7.82 -22.35 1.13
C ALA A 110 -7.66 -20.98 1.80
N LEU A 111 -8.05 -19.93 1.05
CA LEU A 111 -8.18 -18.58 1.58
C LEU A 111 -9.41 -18.54 2.49
N VAL A 112 -9.21 -18.18 3.74
CA VAL A 112 -10.30 -17.87 4.66
C VAL A 112 -10.71 -16.41 4.48
N LEU A 113 -11.95 -16.08 4.78
CA LEU A 113 -12.44 -14.69 4.69
C LEU A 113 -11.53 -13.70 5.44
N GLN A 114 -10.97 -14.13 6.58
CA GLN A 114 -9.99 -13.34 7.31
C GLN A 114 -8.74 -13.03 6.48
N ASP A 115 -8.22 -14.01 5.73
CA ASP A 115 -7.05 -13.81 4.86
C ASP A 115 -7.37 -12.77 3.77
N VAL A 116 -8.57 -12.84 3.18
CA VAL A 116 -9.03 -11.87 2.16
C VAL A 116 -9.16 -10.47 2.73
N CYS A 117 -9.74 -10.32 3.92
CA CYS A 117 -9.83 -9.01 4.60
C CYS A 117 -8.44 -8.42 4.86
N VAL A 118 -7.50 -9.23 5.33
CA VAL A 118 -6.12 -8.79 5.56
C VAL A 118 -5.43 -8.38 4.27
N MET A 119 -5.62 -9.13 3.18
CA MET A 119 -5.10 -8.77 1.86
C MET A 119 -5.70 -7.47 1.34
N ALA A 120 -7.01 -7.25 1.54
CA ALA A 120 -7.68 -6.01 1.16
C ALA A 120 -7.13 -4.81 1.97
N VAL A 121 -6.93 -4.95 3.27
CA VAL A 121 -6.31 -3.91 4.09
C VAL A 121 -4.88 -3.63 3.61
N ALA A 122 -4.09 -4.67 3.39
CA ALA A 122 -2.70 -4.54 2.95
C ALA A 122 -2.56 -3.90 1.55
N GLY A 123 -3.44 -4.25 0.62
CA GLY A 123 -3.38 -3.81 -0.78
C GLY A 123 -4.14 -2.52 -1.08
N LEU A 124 -5.04 -2.06 -0.20
CA LEU A 124 -5.90 -0.89 -0.43
C LEU A 124 -5.72 0.17 0.66
N VAL A 125 -5.98 -0.18 1.92
CA VAL A 125 -6.03 0.81 3.00
C VAL A 125 -4.65 1.41 3.27
N ILE A 126 -3.62 0.56 3.35
CA ILE A 126 -2.25 1.02 3.58
C ILE A 126 -1.73 1.88 2.43
N PRO A 127 -1.80 1.45 1.15
CA PRO A 127 -1.36 2.28 0.04
C PRO A 127 -2.16 3.56 -0.11
N TRP A 128 -3.46 3.53 0.19
CA TRP A 128 -4.29 4.73 0.13
C TRP A 128 -3.89 5.76 1.19
N ALA A 129 -3.60 5.33 2.41
CA ALA A 129 -3.07 6.22 3.44
C ALA A 129 -1.74 6.87 3.00
N PHE A 130 -0.84 6.09 2.40
CA PHE A 130 0.40 6.62 1.84
C PHE A 130 0.18 7.55 0.65
N SER A 131 -0.82 7.27 -0.19
CA SER A 131 -1.16 8.14 -1.32
C SER A 131 -1.70 9.51 -0.88
N CYS A 132 -2.44 9.58 0.22
CA CYS A 132 -2.85 10.85 0.82
C CYS A 132 -1.64 11.70 1.23
N MET A 133 -0.61 11.06 1.77
CA MET A 133 0.64 11.73 2.14
C MET A 133 1.40 12.26 0.93
N LEU A 134 1.39 11.51 -0.17
CA LEU A 134 1.95 11.95 -1.45
C LEU A 134 1.18 13.14 -2.04
N GLN A 135 -0.15 13.11 -2.01
CA GLN A 135 -1.00 14.21 -2.48
C GLN A 135 -0.78 15.50 -1.69
N LEU A 136 -0.70 15.40 -0.36
CA LEU A 136 -0.39 16.56 0.50
C LEU A 136 0.92 17.23 0.12
N ARG A 137 1.92 16.44 -0.26
CA ARG A 137 3.21 16.95 -0.68
C ARG A 137 3.18 17.63 -2.05
N MET A 138 2.35 17.15 -2.98
CA MET A 138 2.21 17.72 -4.32
C MET A 138 1.48 19.06 -4.35
N LEU A 139 0.80 19.45 -3.25
CA LEU A 139 0.18 20.77 -3.14
C LEU A 139 1.22 21.90 -3.13
N PRO A 140 0.92 23.07 -3.72
CA PRO A 140 1.77 24.24 -3.59
C PRO A 140 1.97 24.57 -2.09
N HIS A 141 3.20 24.57 -1.61
CA HIS A 141 3.62 24.65 -0.20
C HIS A 141 3.44 23.34 0.62
N GLY A 142 3.21 22.21 -0.03
CA GLY A 142 2.94 20.93 0.64
C GLY A 142 4.06 20.44 1.57
N ALA A 143 5.33 20.74 1.27
CA ALA A 143 6.45 20.42 2.15
C ALA A 143 6.35 21.14 3.53
N GLY A 144 5.78 22.35 3.55
CA GLY A 144 5.50 23.08 4.80
C GLY A 144 4.31 22.52 5.58
N LEU A 145 3.28 22.03 4.88
CA LEU A 145 2.08 21.45 5.50
C LEU A 145 2.35 20.11 6.18
N VAL A 146 3.26 19.31 5.63
CA VAL A 146 3.66 18.02 6.22
C VAL A 146 4.47 18.20 7.52
N LEU A 147 5.11 19.36 7.69
CA LEU A 147 5.95 19.68 8.85
C LEU A 147 5.25 20.54 9.91
N MET A 148 4.05 21.07 9.64
CA MET A 148 3.30 21.77 10.66
C MET A 148 2.64 20.78 11.62
N PRO A 149 2.95 20.89 12.94
CA PRO A 149 2.32 20.08 13.97
C PRO A 149 0.84 20.40 14.13
#